data_04a95f0edf244113bf985f1de2645f97
#
_entry.id   04a95f0edf244113bf985f1de2645f97
#
_cell.length_a   1.000
_cell.length_b   1.000
_cell.length_c   1.000
_cell.angle_alpha   90.00
_cell.angle_beta   90.00
_cell.angle_gamma   90.00
#
_symmetry.space_group_name_H-M   'P 1'
#
loop_
_entity.id
_entity.type
_entity.pdbx_description
1 polymer ?
#
loop_
_entity_poly.entity_id
_entity_poly.type
_entity_poly.pdbx_seq_one_letter_code
_entity_poly.pdbx_strand_id
1 'polypeptide(L)'
;MPTVLAILVPENNDLYRILYFVHLLAAIAAFGPLFLYPKLQRAGATVEVARLHMRLVFPALVLLWVAGMGMAGVGKISLAGTPFVTSTILLWLIALAVSWFMIRPALTEPGDDTRKIMAAGIGITHLILVVSLYLMIFKPGGYEFN
;
A
#
# COMPACT_ATOMS: atom_id res chain seq x y z
N MET A 1 6.60 -8.24 -32.24
CA MET A 1 6.57 -8.62 -30.82
C MET A 1 5.31 -8.05 -30.23
N PRO A 2 4.33 -8.84 -29.79
CA PRO A 2 3.27 -8.28 -28.97
C PRO A 2 3.94 -7.75 -27.71
N THR A 3 3.67 -6.51 -27.41
CA THR A 3 4.20 -5.82 -26.23
C THR A 3 3.82 -6.64 -25.01
N VAL A 4 4.77 -7.00 -24.16
CA VAL A 4 4.59 -7.77 -22.91
C VAL A 4 3.47 -7.18 -22.04
N LEU A 5 3.18 -5.89 -22.18
CA LEU A 5 2.05 -5.21 -21.54
C LEU A 5 0.67 -5.69 -22.05
N ALA A 6 0.55 -6.11 -23.31
CA ALA A 6 -0.73 -6.56 -23.89
C ALA A 6 -1.14 -7.95 -23.39
N ILE A 7 -0.19 -8.75 -22.89
CA ILE A 7 -0.46 -10.08 -22.31
C ILE A 7 -0.97 -9.96 -20.86
N LEU A 8 -0.75 -8.83 -20.19
CA LEU A 8 -0.91 -8.66 -18.76
C LEU A 8 -2.20 -7.94 -18.33
N VAL A 9 -2.92 -7.36 -19.27
CA VAL A 9 -4.26 -6.79 -19.02
C VAL A 9 -5.20 -7.53 -19.95
N PRO A 10 -6.23 -8.20 -19.44
CA PRO A 10 -7.32 -8.67 -20.29
C PRO A 10 -7.87 -7.43 -21.00
N GLU A 11 -7.51 -7.22 -22.26
CA GLU A 11 -7.74 -5.97 -23.02
C GLU A 11 -9.23 -5.55 -23.07
N ASN A 12 -10.16 -6.44 -22.68
CA ASN A 12 -11.60 -6.26 -22.71
C ASN A 12 -12.28 -6.40 -21.36
N ASN A 13 -11.56 -6.33 -20.22
CA ASN A 13 -12.19 -6.43 -18.91
C ASN A 13 -12.21 -5.08 -18.20
N ASP A 14 -13.32 -4.35 -18.36
CA ASP A 14 -13.52 -3.04 -17.72
C ASP A 14 -13.45 -3.13 -16.18
N LEU A 15 -13.87 -4.25 -15.59
CA LEU A 15 -13.78 -4.47 -14.15
C LEU A 15 -12.31 -4.48 -13.69
N TYR A 16 -11.42 -5.14 -14.43
CA TYR A 16 -9.98 -5.13 -14.10
C TYR A 16 -9.40 -3.71 -14.15
N ARG A 17 -9.77 -2.93 -15.18
CA ARG A 17 -9.33 -1.53 -15.33
C ARG A 17 -9.82 -0.65 -14.19
N ILE A 18 -11.08 -0.81 -13.77
CA ILE A 18 -11.65 -0.08 -12.63
C ILE A 18 -10.92 -0.46 -11.36
N LEU A 19 -10.70 -1.74 -11.09
CA LEU A 19 -9.97 -2.22 -9.92
C LEU A 19 -8.52 -1.70 -9.92
N TYR A 20 -7.86 -1.68 -11.07
CA TYR A 20 -6.51 -1.12 -11.22
C TYR A 20 -6.47 0.37 -10.88
N PHE A 21 -7.43 1.14 -11.39
CA PHE A 21 -7.57 2.57 -11.09
C PHE A 21 -7.80 2.81 -9.59
N VAL A 22 -8.73 2.06 -8.99
CA VAL A 22 -9.01 2.13 -7.54
C VAL A 22 -7.78 1.75 -6.73
N HIS A 23 -7.04 0.72 -7.15
CA HIS A 23 -5.79 0.29 -6.49
C HIS A 23 -4.73 1.40 -6.50
N LEU A 24 -4.54 2.08 -7.63
CA LEU A 24 -3.61 3.23 -7.72
C LEU A 24 -4.04 4.39 -6.83
N LEU A 25 -5.32 4.76 -6.85
CA LEU A 25 -5.84 5.83 -5.97
C LEU A 25 -5.68 5.47 -4.50
N ALA A 26 -5.97 4.22 -4.14
CA ALA A 26 -5.78 3.74 -2.77
C ALA A 26 -4.31 3.77 -2.35
N ALA A 27 -3.37 3.43 -3.26
CA ALA A 27 -1.94 3.55 -2.98
C ALA A 27 -1.53 5.00 -2.71
N ILE A 28 -1.98 5.95 -3.52
CA ILE A 28 -1.71 7.38 -3.32
C ILE A 28 -2.28 7.85 -1.98
N ALA A 29 -3.52 7.48 -1.66
CA ALA A 29 -4.18 7.88 -0.41
C ALA A 29 -3.57 7.23 0.83
N ALA A 30 -3.06 5.99 0.72
CA ALA A 30 -2.42 5.26 1.82
C ALA A 30 -1.01 5.77 2.13
N PHE A 31 -0.20 6.06 1.13
CA PHE A 31 1.21 6.39 1.31
C PHE A 31 1.51 7.89 1.20
N GLY A 32 0.76 8.64 0.39
CA GLY A 32 0.99 10.06 0.15
C GLY A 32 0.99 10.93 1.42
N PRO A 33 -0.04 10.85 2.28
CA PRO A 33 -0.10 11.65 3.50
C PRO A 33 1.05 11.40 4.47
N LEU A 34 1.64 10.20 4.49
CA LEU A 34 2.74 9.85 5.40
C LEU A 34 3.99 10.73 5.21
N PHE A 35 4.22 11.26 4.01
CA PHE A 35 5.30 12.20 3.73
C PHE A 35 5.13 13.54 4.48
N LEU A 36 3.89 13.90 4.79
CA LEU A 36 3.57 15.16 5.46
C LEU A 36 3.54 15.04 6.98
N TYR A 37 3.41 13.83 7.54
CA TYR A 37 3.26 13.62 8.98
C TYR A 37 4.36 14.27 9.83
N PRO A 38 5.66 14.13 9.51
CA PRO A 38 6.70 14.74 10.32
C PRO A 38 6.60 16.27 10.34
N LYS A 39 6.21 16.89 9.22
CA LYS A 39 6.01 18.34 9.13
C LYS A 39 4.80 18.79 9.94
N LEU A 40 3.67 18.12 9.80
CA LEU A 40 2.43 18.44 10.49
C LEU A 40 2.58 18.26 12.00
N GLN A 41 3.29 17.24 12.46
CA GLN A 41 3.56 17.05 13.89
C GLN A 41 4.44 18.16 14.48
N ARG A 42 5.48 18.59 13.75
CA ARG A 42 6.32 19.72 14.18
C ARG A 42 5.52 21.03 14.27
N ALA A 43 4.48 21.16 13.46
CA ALA A 43 3.54 22.28 13.50
C ALA A 43 2.46 22.16 14.60
N GLY A 44 2.50 21.09 15.41
CA GLY A 44 1.52 20.86 16.50
C GLY A 44 0.18 20.26 16.04
N ALA A 45 0.04 19.89 14.76
CA ALA A 45 -1.21 19.37 14.19
C ALA A 45 -1.43 17.86 14.47
N THR A 46 -1.16 17.39 15.68
CA THR A 46 -1.20 15.97 16.04
C THR A 46 -2.61 15.37 15.90
N VAL A 47 -3.64 16.12 16.29
CA VAL A 47 -5.04 15.67 16.20
C VAL A 47 -5.49 15.53 14.75
N GLU A 48 -5.10 16.47 13.89
CA GLU A 48 -5.39 16.43 12.44
C GLU A 48 -4.70 15.25 11.77
N VAL A 49 -3.45 14.99 12.13
CA VAL A 49 -2.69 13.83 11.63
C VAL A 49 -3.35 12.52 12.07
N ALA A 50 -3.77 12.42 13.34
CA ALA A 50 -4.50 11.23 13.84
C ALA A 50 -5.80 11.01 13.08
N ARG A 51 -6.57 12.08 12.85
CA ARG A 51 -7.83 12.02 12.10
C ARG A 51 -7.59 11.63 10.65
N LEU A 52 -6.59 12.21 9.99
CA LEU A 52 -6.21 11.88 8.61
C LEU A 52 -5.78 10.42 8.50
N HIS A 53 -4.97 9.93 9.46
CA HIS A 53 -4.52 8.55 9.48
C HIS A 53 -5.68 7.56 9.58
N MET A 54 -6.59 7.76 10.52
CA MET A 54 -7.69 6.83 10.77
C MET A 54 -8.82 6.95 9.74
N ARG A 55 -9.02 8.10 9.10
CA ARG A 55 -10.13 8.31 8.16
C ARG A 55 -9.73 8.17 6.70
N LEU A 56 -8.45 8.31 6.37
CA LEU A 56 -7.96 8.21 4.99
C LEU A 56 -6.91 7.12 4.83
N VAL A 57 -5.79 7.21 5.55
CA VAL A 57 -4.64 6.31 5.33
C VAL A 57 -4.98 4.86 5.63
N PHE A 58 -5.56 4.60 6.80
CA PHE A 58 -5.89 3.24 7.21
C PHE A 58 -6.98 2.59 6.32
N PRO A 59 -8.12 3.24 6.03
CA PRO A 59 -9.10 2.71 5.07
C PRO A 59 -8.53 2.53 3.67
N ALA A 60 -7.64 3.44 3.22
CA ALA A 60 -6.98 3.31 1.93
C ALA A 60 -6.05 2.09 1.85
N LEU A 61 -5.34 1.74 2.94
CA LEU A 61 -4.57 0.49 3.02
C LEU A 61 -5.47 -0.74 2.86
N VAL A 62 -6.64 -0.75 3.49
CA VAL A 62 -7.61 -1.85 3.34
C VAL A 62 -8.15 -1.91 1.90
N LEU A 63 -8.52 -0.75 1.34
CA LEU A 63 -9.02 -0.68 -0.04
C LEU A 63 -7.96 -1.10 -1.06
N LEU A 64 -6.70 -0.75 -0.82
CA LEU A 64 -5.55 -1.17 -1.64
C LEU A 64 -5.48 -2.70 -1.76
N TRP A 65 -5.65 -3.39 -0.63
CA TRP A 65 -5.67 -4.86 -0.60
C TRP A 65 -6.89 -5.43 -1.31
N VAL A 66 -8.09 -4.92 -1.03
CA VAL A 66 -9.34 -5.38 -1.65
C VAL A 66 -9.27 -5.24 -3.18
N ALA A 67 -8.82 -4.08 -3.67
CA ALA A 67 -8.67 -3.85 -5.10
C ALA A 67 -7.59 -4.75 -5.72
N GLY A 68 -6.45 -4.93 -5.05
CA GLY A 68 -5.38 -5.83 -5.48
C GLY A 68 -5.81 -7.29 -5.58
N MET A 69 -6.52 -7.79 -4.56
CA MET A 69 -7.09 -9.14 -4.57
C MET A 69 -8.17 -9.30 -5.63
N GLY A 70 -9.01 -8.27 -5.82
CA GLY A 70 -9.98 -8.24 -6.90
C GLY A 70 -9.32 -8.35 -8.28
N MET A 71 -8.23 -7.62 -8.51
CA MET A 71 -7.44 -7.72 -9.75
C MET A 71 -6.86 -9.13 -9.95
N ALA A 72 -6.30 -9.72 -8.89
CA ALA A 72 -5.77 -11.09 -8.96
C ALA A 72 -6.87 -12.10 -9.32
N GLY A 73 -8.06 -11.96 -8.73
CA GLY A 73 -9.21 -12.82 -9.02
C GLY A 73 -9.71 -12.67 -10.47
N VAL A 74 -9.93 -11.42 -10.92
CA VAL A 74 -10.38 -11.14 -12.29
C VAL A 74 -9.33 -11.57 -13.33
N GLY A 75 -8.04 -11.35 -13.03
CA GLY A 75 -6.93 -11.74 -13.89
C GLY A 75 -6.56 -13.21 -13.82
N LYS A 76 -7.24 -14.01 -12.98
CA LYS A 76 -6.92 -15.43 -12.73
C LYS A 76 -5.45 -15.65 -12.35
N ILE A 77 -4.87 -14.74 -11.58
CA ILE A 77 -3.46 -14.78 -11.18
C ILE A 77 -3.32 -15.73 -9.99
N SER A 78 -2.44 -16.71 -10.11
CA SER A 78 -2.10 -17.60 -8.99
C SER A 78 -1.34 -16.82 -7.92
N LEU A 79 -1.92 -16.69 -6.73
CA LEU A 79 -1.27 -15.96 -5.63
C LEU A 79 -0.01 -16.65 -5.14
N ALA A 80 -0.03 -17.98 -5.06
CA ALA A 80 1.10 -18.77 -4.58
C ALA A 80 2.20 -18.95 -5.63
N GLY A 81 1.81 -19.05 -6.91
CA GLY A 81 2.72 -19.24 -8.03
C GLY A 81 3.31 -17.94 -8.59
N THR A 82 2.84 -16.78 -8.13
CA THR A 82 3.31 -15.47 -8.60
C THR A 82 4.12 -14.74 -7.54
N PRO A 83 5.46 -14.89 -7.51
CA PRO A 83 6.29 -14.47 -6.37
C PRO A 83 6.17 -12.99 -6.02
N PHE A 84 6.08 -12.10 -7.02
CA PHE A 84 5.96 -10.67 -6.75
C PHE A 84 4.62 -10.31 -6.09
N VAL A 85 3.53 -11.02 -6.40
CA VAL A 85 2.21 -10.81 -5.77
C VAL A 85 2.26 -11.28 -4.33
N THR A 86 2.77 -12.49 -4.07
CA THR A 86 2.92 -13.03 -2.71
C THR A 86 3.78 -12.12 -1.84
N SER A 87 4.92 -11.66 -2.37
CA SER A 87 5.82 -10.74 -1.67
C SER A 87 5.15 -9.42 -1.35
N THR A 88 4.36 -8.88 -2.28
CA THR A 88 3.65 -7.62 -2.05
C THR A 88 2.52 -7.75 -1.02
N ILE A 89 1.84 -8.90 -0.98
CA ILE A 89 0.86 -9.20 0.08
C ILE A 89 1.54 -9.20 1.45
N LEU A 90 2.70 -9.85 1.57
CA LEU A 90 3.48 -9.86 2.82
C LEU A 90 3.90 -8.45 3.23
N LEU A 91 4.43 -7.65 2.30
CA LEU A 91 4.80 -6.26 2.55
C LEU A 91 3.59 -5.42 2.98
N TRP A 92 2.43 -5.65 2.39
CA TRP A 92 1.19 -4.99 2.78
C TRP A 92 0.77 -5.35 4.21
N LEU A 93 0.86 -6.62 4.60
CA LEU A 93 0.59 -7.06 5.99
C LEU A 93 1.52 -6.35 6.98
N ILE A 94 2.80 -6.21 6.64
CA ILE A 94 3.77 -5.48 7.45
C ILE A 94 3.38 -4.00 7.52
N ALA A 95 3.02 -3.37 6.40
CA ALA A 95 2.57 -1.98 6.38
C ALA A 95 1.33 -1.75 7.24
N LEU A 96 0.37 -2.67 7.20
CA LEU A 96 -0.83 -2.63 8.03
C LEU A 96 -0.47 -2.75 9.53
N ALA A 97 0.41 -3.68 9.88
CA ALA A 97 0.89 -3.85 11.25
C ALA A 97 1.65 -2.60 11.75
N VAL A 98 2.53 -2.04 10.95
CA VAL A 98 3.24 -0.78 11.25
C VAL A 98 2.25 0.37 11.44
N SER A 99 1.27 0.51 10.57
CA SER A 99 0.22 1.52 10.68
C SER A 99 -0.55 1.40 12.01
N TRP A 100 -0.90 0.19 12.39
CA TRP A 100 -1.70 -0.07 13.59
C TRP A 100 -0.89 0.00 14.89
N PHE A 101 0.30 -0.60 14.93
CA PHE A 101 1.07 -0.76 16.16
C PHE A 101 2.14 0.32 16.39
N MET A 102 2.63 0.98 15.34
CA MET A 102 3.68 1.99 15.46
C MET A 102 3.17 3.41 15.21
N ILE A 103 2.34 3.61 14.19
CA ILE A 103 1.90 4.97 13.81
C ILE A 103 0.71 5.40 14.64
N ARG A 104 -0.34 4.57 14.73
CA ARG A 104 -1.56 4.90 15.46
C ARG A 104 -1.31 5.25 16.94
N PRO A 105 -0.58 4.46 17.75
CA PRO A 105 -0.36 4.78 19.17
C PRO A 105 0.38 6.10 19.35
N ALA A 106 1.35 6.41 18.50
CA ALA A 106 2.08 7.66 18.55
C ALA A 106 1.22 8.90 18.26
N LEU A 107 0.07 8.73 17.64
CA LEU A 107 -0.89 9.78 17.36
C LEU A 107 -1.91 9.97 18.50
N THR A 108 -2.14 8.92 19.30
CA THR A 108 -3.08 8.94 20.43
C THR A 108 -2.41 9.28 21.75
N GLU A 109 -1.14 8.92 21.91
CA GLU A 109 -0.35 9.12 23.13
C GLU A 109 0.97 9.83 22.77
N PRO A 110 0.94 11.16 22.56
CA PRO A 110 2.12 11.91 22.14
C PRO A 110 3.19 11.96 23.23
N GLY A 111 4.41 11.54 22.87
CA GLY A 111 5.59 11.57 23.73
C GLY A 111 6.87 11.46 22.87
N ASP A 112 8.04 11.67 23.48
CA ASP A 112 9.30 11.61 22.71
C ASP A 112 9.60 10.21 22.19
N ASP A 113 9.31 9.16 22.95
CA ASP A 113 9.50 7.78 22.54
C ASP A 113 8.51 7.36 21.45
N THR A 114 7.25 7.79 21.59
CA THR A 114 6.23 7.52 20.56
C THR A 114 6.53 8.24 19.24
N ARG A 115 7.13 9.44 19.29
CA ARG A 115 7.61 10.14 18.08
C ARG A 115 8.71 9.36 17.35
N LYS A 116 9.67 8.79 18.10
CA LYS A 116 10.74 7.96 17.49
C LYS A 116 10.17 6.70 16.84
N ILE A 117 9.25 6.02 17.53
CA ILE A 117 8.56 4.84 17.02
C ILE A 117 7.78 5.18 15.74
N MET A 118 7.06 6.30 15.74
CA MET A 118 6.33 6.75 14.55
C MET A 118 7.27 7.10 13.40
N ALA A 119 8.37 7.80 13.66
CA ALA A 119 9.36 8.12 12.63
C ALA A 119 9.95 6.84 12.01
N ALA A 120 10.25 5.83 12.82
CA ALA A 120 10.68 4.52 12.36
C ALA A 120 9.57 3.84 11.53
N GLY A 121 8.32 3.86 12.00
CA GLY A 121 7.18 3.30 11.28
C GLY A 121 6.95 3.95 9.91
N ILE A 122 7.04 5.28 9.84
CA ILE A 122 6.97 6.02 8.58
C ILE A 122 8.11 5.62 7.64
N GLY A 123 9.34 5.52 8.13
CA GLY A 123 10.49 5.08 7.34
C GLY A 123 10.31 3.67 6.79
N ILE A 124 9.85 2.73 7.61
CA ILE A 124 9.54 1.36 7.19
C ILE A 124 8.46 1.35 6.11
N THR A 125 7.39 2.14 6.29
CA THR A 125 6.29 2.22 5.32
C THR A 125 6.74 2.78 3.97
N HIS A 126 7.64 3.79 3.96
CA HIS A 126 8.22 4.30 2.73
C HIS A 126 9.13 3.28 2.03
N LEU A 127 9.92 2.53 2.80
CA LEU A 127 10.71 1.42 2.24
C LEU A 127 9.82 0.36 1.62
N ILE A 128 8.73 -0.03 2.30
CA ILE A 128 7.73 -0.95 1.78
C ILE A 128 7.13 -0.43 0.47
N LEU A 129 6.80 0.87 0.39
CA LEU A 129 6.30 1.49 -0.83
C LEU A 129 7.29 1.32 -1.99
N VAL A 130 8.56 1.67 -1.77
CA VAL A 130 9.60 1.58 -2.82
C VAL A 130 9.78 0.14 -3.29
N VAL A 131 9.86 -0.83 -2.36
CA VAL A 131 10.01 -2.24 -2.69
C VAL A 131 8.76 -2.77 -3.41
N SER A 132 7.56 -2.39 -2.96
CA SER A 132 6.30 -2.80 -3.60
C SER A 132 6.18 -2.24 -5.01
N LEU A 133 6.56 -0.98 -5.24
CA LEU A 133 6.60 -0.38 -6.57
C LEU A 133 7.58 -1.12 -7.48
N TYR A 134 8.78 -1.43 -6.97
CA TYR A 134 9.75 -2.23 -7.71
C TYR A 134 9.16 -3.59 -8.13
N LEU A 135 8.57 -4.32 -7.19
CA LEU A 135 7.96 -5.63 -7.45
C LEU A 135 6.82 -5.54 -8.48
N MET A 136 5.98 -4.51 -8.39
CA MET A 136 4.85 -4.31 -9.29
C MET A 136 5.25 -3.86 -10.70
N ILE A 137 6.36 -3.11 -10.83
CA ILE A 137 6.86 -2.65 -12.13
C ILE A 137 7.67 -3.74 -12.83
N PHE A 138 8.63 -4.33 -12.13
CA PHE A 138 9.57 -5.29 -12.73
C PHE A 138 9.08 -6.73 -12.70
N LYS A 139 8.09 -7.07 -11.84
CA LYS A 139 7.41 -8.37 -11.77
C LYS A 139 8.37 -9.57 -11.78
N PRO A 140 9.35 -9.62 -10.86
CA PRO A 140 10.33 -10.70 -10.85
C PRO A 140 9.63 -12.06 -10.66
N GLY A 141 10.01 -13.03 -11.50
CA GLY A 141 9.38 -14.35 -11.53
C GLY A 141 8.20 -14.47 -12.50
N GLY A 142 7.71 -13.34 -13.06
CA GLY A 142 6.59 -13.35 -14.00
C GLY A 142 5.24 -13.65 -13.38
N TYR A 143 4.24 -13.94 -14.21
CA TYR A 143 2.90 -14.34 -13.79
C TYR A 143 2.70 -15.84 -13.93
N GLU A 144 2.03 -16.42 -12.95
CA GLU A 144 1.41 -17.74 -13.08
C GLU A 144 -0.12 -17.57 -13.03
N PHE A 145 -0.81 -18.16 -14.00
CA PHE A 145 -2.27 -18.11 -14.11
C PHE A 145 -2.87 -19.44 -13.71
N ASN A 146 -4.04 -19.39 -13.03
CA ASN A 146 -4.84 -20.57 -12.68
C ASN A 146 -5.74 -21.01 -13.83
#